data_49f82e54d720e1de95f5886e3e44fd86
#
_entry.id   49f82e54d720e1de95f5886e3e44fd86
#
_cell.length_a   1.000
_cell.length_b   1.000
_cell.length_c   1.000
_cell.angle_alpha   90.00
_cell.angle_beta   90.00
_cell.angle_gamma   90.00
#
_symmetry.space_group_name_H-M   'P 1'
#
loop_
_entity.id
_entity.type
_entity.pdbx_description
1 polymer ?
#
loop_
_entity_poly.entity_id
_entity_poly.type
_entity_poly.pdbx_seq_one_letter_code
_entity_poly.pdbx_strand_id
1 'polypeptide(L)' 'MKKLLILLLLPFLTYAQSSPCDADVCVVQFNAGWNSSNDVEWVSNLKDCEVQYIDIAADADAQNKYEIVVVPTIIVF' A
#
# COMPACT_ATOMS: atom_id res chain seq x y z
N MET A 1 -33.41 -10.21 -6.28
CA MET A 1 -33.08 -8.85 -6.68
C MET A 1 -32.18 -8.15 -5.69
N LYS A 2 -32.71 -7.95 -4.52
CA LYS A 2 -31.91 -7.26 -3.50
C LYS A 2 -30.64 -7.99 -3.14
N LYS A 3 -30.69 -9.30 -3.19
CA LYS A 3 -29.51 -10.09 -2.89
C LYS A 3 -28.38 -9.83 -3.83
N LEU A 4 -28.71 -9.60 -5.09
CA LEU A 4 -27.69 -9.34 -6.08
C LEU A 4 -26.95 -8.05 -5.81
N LEU A 5 -27.66 -7.06 -5.34
CA LEU A 5 -27.05 -5.79 -5.04
C LEU A 5 -26.04 -5.92 -3.91
N ILE A 6 -26.42 -6.69 -2.90
CA ILE A 6 -25.54 -6.90 -1.76
C ILE A 6 -24.27 -7.61 -2.19
N LEU A 7 -24.41 -8.61 -3.05
CA LEU A 7 -23.26 -9.35 -3.54
C LEU A 7 -22.32 -8.49 -4.35
N LEU A 8 -22.85 -7.53 -5.05
CA LEU A 8 -22.02 -6.63 -5.84
C LEU A 8 -21.18 -5.73 -4.97
N LEU A 9 -21.67 -5.35 -3.82
CA LEU A 9 -20.94 -4.47 -2.94
C LEU A 9 -19.82 -5.16 -2.21
N LEU A 10 -20.05 -6.36 -1.75
CA LEU A 10 -19.06 -7.07 -0.96
C LEU A 10 -17.72 -7.26 -1.66
N PRO A 11 -17.69 -7.64 -2.91
CA PRO A 11 -16.41 -7.84 -3.59
C PRO A 11 -15.54 -6.59 -3.63
N PHE A 12 -16.13 -5.44 -3.74
CA PHE A 12 -15.34 -4.23 -3.77
C PHE A 12 -14.49 -4.05 -2.54
N LEU A 13 -15.04 -4.42 -1.41
CA LEU A 13 -14.34 -4.23 -0.16
C LEU A 13 -13.20 -5.21 0.00
N THR A 14 -13.36 -6.39 -0.59
CA THR A 14 -12.38 -7.44 -0.35
C THR A 14 -11.11 -7.28 -1.14
N TYR A 15 -11.14 -6.70 -2.31
CA TYR A 15 -9.89 -6.57 -3.04
C TYR A 15 -9.33 -5.22 -3.09
N ALA A 16 -9.87 -4.30 -2.34
CA ALA A 16 -9.37 -2.96 -2.37
C ALA A 16 -7.92 -2.92 -1.90
N GLN A 17 -7.55 -3.78 -0.97
CA GLN A 17 -6.24 -3.69 -0.35
C GLN A 17 -5.58 -5.06 -0.21
N SER A 18 -5.09 -5.56 -1.32
CA SER A 18 -4.26 -6.76 -1.27
C SER A 18 -2.90 -6.43 -0.71
N SER A 19 -2.50 -7.15 0.32
CA SER A 19 -1.19 -6.95 0.91
C SER A 19 -0.09 -7.47 -0.01
N PRO A 20 0.99 -6.72 -0.22
CA PRO A 20 2.14 -7.19 -0.99
C PRO A 20 3.07 -8.07 -0.18
N CYS A 21 2.81 -8.25 1.11
CA CYS A 21 3.64 -9.05 2.01
C CYS A 21 2.92 -10.33 2.38
N ASP A 22 3.70 -11.32 2.87
CA ASP A 22 3.15 -12.56 3.39
C ASP A 22 2.80 -12.49 4.86
N ALA A 23 3.33 -11.51 5.58
CA ALA A 23 3.07 -11.35 7.00
C ALA A 23 1.65 -10.86 7.26
N ASP A 24 1.15 -11.10 8.47
CA ASP A 24 -0.18 -10.67 8.88
C ASP A 24 -0.33 -9.15 8.83
N VAL A 25 0.73 -8.45 9.18
CA VAL A 25 0.76 -6.99 9.11
C VAL A 25 1.89 -6.57 8.19
N CYS A 26 1.57 -5.77 7.21
CA CYS A 26 2.53 -5.28 6.24
C CYS A 26 2.46 -3.76 6.19
N VAL A 27 3.60 -3.12 6.38
CA VAL A 27 3.70 -1.67 6.30
C VAL A 27 4.57 -1.33 5.11
N VAL A 28 4.05 -0.56 4.19
CA VAL A 28 4.79 -0.21 2.97
C VAL A 28 4.94 1.30 2.89
N GLN A 29 6.17 1.74 2.73
CA GLN A 29 6.45 3.13 2.43
C GLN A 29 6.63 3.29 0.93
N PHE A 30 5.79 4.15 0.35
CA PHE A 30 5.89 4.50 -1.06
C PHE A 30 6.52 5.88 -1.17
N ASN A 31 7.61 5.97 -1.88
CA ASN A 31 8.26 7.24 -2.12
C ASN A 31 8.89 7.20 -3.51
N ALA A 32 9.41 8.31 -3.95
CA ALA A 32 10.15 8.39 -5.21
C ALA A 32 11.62 8.60 -4.91
N GLY A 33 12.49 8.00 -5.71
CA GLY A 33 13.91 8.13 -5.49
C GLY A 33 14.37 9.58 -5.40
N TRP A 34 13.79 10.46 -6.24
CA TRP A 34 14.13 11.88 -6.22
C TRP A 34 13.68 12.58 -4.93
N ASN A 35 12.85 11.93 -4.13
CA ASN A 35 12.34 12.48 -2.89
C ASN A 35 12.86 11.71 -1.66
N SER A 36 13.91 10.92 -1.84
CA SER A 36 14.38 10.01 -0.78
C SER A 36 14.87 10.75 0.46
N SER A 37 15.28 11.99 0.34
CA SER A 37 15.68 12.77 1.50
C SER A 37 14.52 13.02 2.47
N ASN A 38 13.29 12.80 2.03
CA ASN A 38 12.10 12.95 2.85
C ASN A 38 11.51 11.61 3.30
N ASP A 39 12.26 10.51 3.14
CA ASP A 39 11.83 9.20 3.62
C ASP A 39 11.47 9.26 5.10
N VAL A 40 10.45 8.51 5.46
CA VAL A 40 10.02 8.40 6.85
C VAL A 40 10.86 7.33 7.51
N GLU A 41 11.80 7.73 8.35
CA GLU A 41 12.80 6.83 8.88
C GLU A 41 12.26 5.83 9.90
N TRP A 42 11.30 6.24 10.72
CA TRP A 42 10.81 5.36 11.77
C TRP A 42 10.10 4.11 11.23
N VAL A 43 9.67 4.17 9.97
CA VAL A 43 8.99 3.00 9.36
C VAL A 43 9.91 1.80 9.34
N SER A 44 11.18 2.01 9.02
CA SER A 44 12.14 0.91 8.92
C SER A 44 12.49 0.30 10.29
N ASN A 45 12.12 0.98 11.36
CA ASN A 45 12.39 0.51 12.72
C ASN A 45 11.21 -0.23 13.33
N LEU A 46 10.11 -0.36 12.61
CA LEU A 46 8.93 -1.07 13.11
C LEU A 46 9.24 -2.55 13.29
N LYS A 47 8.62 -3.13 14.31
CA LYS A 47 8.79 -4.55 14.63
C LYS A 47 7.43 -5.22 14.66
N ASP A 48 7.42 -6.54 14.65
CA ASP A 48 6.20 -7.33 14.66
C ASP A 48 5.36 -7.17 13.39
N CYS A 49 6.00 -6.70 12.32
CA CYS A 49 5.36 -6.56 11.02
C CYS A 49 6.42 -6.63 9.94
N GLU A 50 5.98 -6.87 8.72
CA GLU A 50 6.88 -6.80 7.59
C GLU A 50 6.88 -5.36 7.07
N VAL A 51 8.06 -4.83 6.74
CA VAL A 51 8.20 -3.48 6.22
C VAL A 51 8.80 -3.57 4.82
N GLN A 52 8.17 -2.88 3.88
CA GLN A 52 8.67 -2.78 2.51
C GLN A 52 8.79 -1.33 2.09
N TYR A 53 9.68 -1.10 1.14
CA TYR A 53 9.87 0.22 0.53
C TYR A 53 9.67 0.07 -0.97
N ILE A 54 8.81 0.89 -1.54
CA ILE A 54 8.56 0.88 -2.97
C ILE A 54 8.85 2.25 -3.55
N ASP A 55 9.74 2.28 -4.53
CA ASP A 55 10.09 3.50 -5.26
C ASP A 55 9.15 3.61 -6.46
N ILE A 56 8.16 4.48 -6.36
CA ILE A 56 7.17 4.62 -7.42
C ILE A 56 7.73 5.28 -8.68
N ALA A 57 8.89 5.91 -8.58
CA ALA A 57 9.53 6.45 -9.77
C ALA A 57 10.09 5.33 -10.63
N ALA A 58 10.47 4.21 -10.00
CA ALA A 58 10.94 3.02 -10.70
C ALA A 58 9.82 2.02 -10.96
N ASP A 59 8.70 2.14 -10.28
CA ASP A 59 7.59 1.21 -10.37
C ASP A 59 6.27 1.96 -10.52
N ALA A 60 5.99 2.37 -11.73
CA ALA A 60 4.77 3.11 -12.03
C ALA A 60 3.52 2.26 -11.84
N ASP A 61 3.63 0.94 -11.99
CA ASP A 61 2.49 0.04 -11.79
C ASP A 61 2.06 0.06 -10.34
N ALA A 62 3.01 0.09 -9.41
CA ALA A 62 2.69 0.19 -8.00
C ALA A 62 2.00 1.50 -7.67
N GLN A 63 2.46 2.60 -8.28
CA GLN A 63 1.82 3.88 -8.10
C GLN A 63 0.35 3.85 -8.49
N ASN A 64 0.05 3.24 -9.62
CA ASN A 64 -1.32 3.15 -10.11
C ASN A 64 -2.15 2.18 -9.27
N LYS A 65 -1.57 1.05 -8.94
CA LYS A 65 -2.29 0.01 -8.19
C LYS A 65 -2.74 0.51 -6.82
N TYR A 66 -1.89 1.24 -6.15
CA TYR A 66 -2.18 1.71 -4.78
C TYR A 66 -2.63 3.17 -4.76
N GLU A 67 -2.80 3.78 -5.92
CA GLU A 67 -3.30 5.15 -6.06
C GLU A 67 -2.48 6.15 -5.25
N ILE A 68 -1.18 6.06 -5.39
CA ILE A 68 -0.28 6.95 -4.68
C ILE A 68 -0.27 8.32 -5.36
N VAL A 69 -0.72 9.33 -4.66
CA VAL A 69 -0.83 10.70 -5.18
C VAL A 69 0.25 11.62 -4.63
N VAL A 70 0.59 11.44 -3.37
CA VAL A 70 1.63 12.25 -2.73
C VAL A 70 2.67 11.32 -2.14
N VAL A 71 3.89 11.79 -2.00
CA VAL A 71 4.98 11.01 -1.41
C VAL A 71 5.68 11.82 -0.33
N PRO A 72 6.14 11.16 0.72
CA PRO A 72 5.99 9.73 0.98
C PRO A 72 4.58 9.37 1.45
N THR A 73 4.14 8.15 1.15
CA THR A 73 2.86 7.62 1.62
C THR A 73 3.12 6.30 2.33
N ILE A 74 2.50 6.13 3.50
CA ILE A 74 2.63 4.91 4.28
C ILE A 74 1.28 4.21 4.29
N ILE A 75 1.26 2.95 3.88
CA ILE A 75 0.04 2.15 3.91
C ILE A 75 0.28 0.93 4.80
N VAL A 76 -0.67 0.68 5.68
CA VAL A 76 -0.68 -0.50 6.54
C VAL A 76 -1.73 -1.46 6.00
N PHE A 77 -1.29 -2.63 5.65
CA PHE A 77 -2.18 -3.67 5.11
C PHE A 77 -2.60 -4.67 6.16
#